data_658b0b4d3d9512be8df217f2ce3dcdcb
#
_entry.id   658b0b4d3d9512be8df217f2ce3dcdcb
#
_cell.length_a   1.000
_cell.length_b   1.000
_cell.length_c   1.000
_cell.angle_alpha   90.00
_cell.angle_beta   90.00
_cell.angle_gamma   90.00
#
_symmetry.space_group_name_H-M   'P 1'
#
loop_
_entity.id
_entity.type
_entity.pdbx_description
1 polymer ?
#
loop_
_entity_poly.entity_id
_entity_poly.type
_entity_poly.pdbx_seq_one_letter_code
_entity_poly.pdbx_strand_id
1 'polypeptide(L)'
;PRALGSRSILGDPRSATMQKNLNLKVKYRESFRPFAPSVLREDVNEWFNINEDSPYMLLVADVLEEKKIKMNEKEKKLFGIEKLNIKRSSIPAVTHVDYSARIQTVKKETNPKYYNLIKKFKEKTNCSVLLNTSFNVRGEPIVNTPEDAFNCFMNTELDKLVIGNCFLDKKDQDKSLKKTIKVSMNLIKNIREIKA
;
A
#
# COMPACT_ATOMS: atom_id res chain seq x y z
N PRO A 1 10.05 3.46 15.15
CA PRO A 1 8.79 2.95 14.60
C PRO A 1 8.97 2.40 13.21
N ARG A 2 8.27 1.32 12.91
CA ARG A 2 8.28 0.64 11.62
C ARG A 2 7.32 1.31 10.62
N ALA A 3 7.02 0.64 9.52
CA ALA A 3 6.08 1.02 8.46
C ALA A 3 4.60 1.05 8.93
N LEU A 4 4.31 1.70 10.03
CA LEU A 4 2.98 1.86 10.62
C LEU A 4 2.51 3.32 10.52
N GLY A 5 2.86 3.99 9.43
CA GLY A 5 2.57 5.39 9.16
C GLY A 5 3.78 6.33 9.26
N SER A 6 4.89 5.89 9.89
CA SER A 6 6.09 6.75 10.06
C SER A 6 7.13 6.58 8.95
N ARG A 7 7.29 5.36 8.42
CA ARG A 7 8.18 5.04 7.29
C ARG A 7 7.42 4.14 6.32
N SER A 8 6.39 4.71 5.72
CA SER A 8 5.39 4.01 4.92
C SER A 8 5.28 4.57 3.51
N ILE A 9 4.98 3.70 2.57
CA ILE A 9 4.38 4.08 1.30
C ILE A 9 2.88 3.95 1.49
N LEU A 10 2.16 5.01 1.15
CA LEU A 10 0.71 5.11 1.26
C LEU A 10 0.08 5.19 -0.15
N GLY A 11 -1.14 4.71 -0.28
CA GLY A 11 -1.88 4.78 -1.52
C GLY A 11 -3.39 4.82 -1.29
N ASP A 12 -4.13 5.23 -2.33
CA ASP A 12 -5.58 5.22 -2.32
C ASP A 12 -6.10 3.78 -2.47
N PRO A 13 -6.75 3.19 -1.46
CA PRO A 13 -7.19 1.80 -1.50
C PRO A 13 -8.35 1.56 -2.47
N ARG A 14 -9.05 2.62 -2.90
CA ARG A 14 -10.21 2.56 -3.82
C ARG A 14 -9.79 2.34 -5.27
N SER A 15 -8.53 2.64 -5.60
CA SER A 15 -8.00 2.49 -6.96
C SER A 15 -7.82 1.02 -7.31
N ALA A 16 -8.47 0.57 -8.37
CA ALA A 16 -8.37 -0.80 -8.88
C ALA A 16 -6.97 -1.15 -9.42
N THR A 17 -6.17 -0.14 -9.79
CA THR A 17 -4.82 -0.34 -10.34
C THR A 17 -3.70 -0.13 -9.32
N MET A 18 -4.00 0.39 -8.12
CA MET A 18 -3.00 0.77 -7.12
C MET A 18 -2.13 -0.42 -6.70
N GLN A 19 -2.75 -1.58 -6.42
CA GLN A 19 -2.03 -2.79 -6.04
C GLN A 19 -1.01 -3.20 -7.10
N LYS A 20 -1.44 -3.26 -8.37
CA LYS A 20 -0.57 -3.61 -9.50
C LYS A 20 0.55 -2.60 -9.68
N ASN A 21 0.22 -1.31 -9.68
CA ASN A 21 1.19 -0.24 -9.88
C ASN A 21 2.25 -0.21 -8.78
N LEU A 22 1.87 -0.25 -7.50
CA LEU A 22 2.83 -0.28 -6.40
C LEU A 22 3.71 -1.52 -6.43
N ASN A 23 3.17 -2.69 -6.74
CA ASN A 23 3.97 -3.91 -6.83
C ASN A 23 4.99 -3.86 -7.97
N LEU A 24 4.57 -3.46 -9.16
CA LEU A 24 5.46 -3.49 -10.34
C LEU A 24 6.43 -2.31 -10.39
N LYS A 25 5.99 -1.10 -10.00
CA LYS A 25 6.70 0.14 -10.26
C LYS A 25 7.47 0.70 -9.06
N VAL A 26 7.16 0.18 -7.87
CA VAL A 26 7.79 0.61 -6.62
C VAL A 26 8.42 -0.55 -5.86
N LYS A 27 7.67 -1.64 -5.66
CA LYS A 27 8.14 -2.80 -4.90
C LYS A 27 8.94 -3.80 -5.74
N TYR A 28 8.88 -3.71 -7.07
CA TYR A 28 9.55 -4.63 -8.01
C TYR A 28 9.30 -6.10 -7.68
N ARG A 29 8.02 -6.45 -7.52
CA ARG A 29 7.57 -7.80 -7.16
C ARG A 29 6.30 -8.18 -7.90
N GLU A 30 5.76 -9.37 -7.64
CA GLU A 30 4.58 -9.93 -8.28
C GLU A 30 3.37 -8.97 -8.12
N SER A 31 2.64 -8.70 -9.22
CA SER A 31 1.57 -7.71 -9.29
C SER A 31 0.40 -7.97 -8.34
N PHE A 32 0.18 -9.24 -8.00
CA PHE A 32 -0.95 -9.71 -7.19
C PHE A 32 -0.69 -9.71 -5.67
N ARG A 33 0.52 -9.37 -5.23
CA ARG A 33 0.86 -9.42 -3.80
C ARG A 33 0.00 -8.45 -3.01
N PRO A 34 -0.68 -8.89 -1.93
CA PRO A 34 -1.61 -8.04 -1.20
C PRO A 34 -0.88 -6.95 -0.41
N PHE A 35 -1.59 -5.84 -0.21
CA PHE A 35 -1.22 -4.77 0.70
C PHE A 35 -2.18 -4.71 1.88
N ALA A 36 -1.76 -4.07 2.96
CA ALA A 36 -2.51 -3.94 4.19
C ALA A 36 -3.20 -2.57 4.28
N PRO A 37 -4.43 -2.48 4.83
CA PRO A 37 -5.09 -1.24 5.16
C PRO A 37 -4.62 -0.67 6.49
N SER A 38 -4.57 0.67 6.59
CA SER A 38 -4.65 1.41 7.84
C SER A 38 -5.98 2.13 7.89
N VAL A 39 -6.69 2.05 9.00
CA VAL A 39 -8.03 2.59 9.19
C VAL A 39 -8.11 3.38 10.49
N LEU A 40 -8.93 4.44 10.55
CA LEU A 40 -9.24 5.11 11.81
C LEU A 40 -9.86 4.10 12.80
N ARG A 41 -9.38 4.12 14.07
CA ARG A 41 -9.85 3.13 15.06
C ARG A 41 -11.37 3.17 15.27
N GLU A 42 -11.93 4.35 15.31
CA GLU A 42 -13.37 4.55 15.45
C GLU A 42 -14.21 4.07 14.28
N ASP A 43 -13.62 3.99 13.09
CA ASP A 43 -14.31 3.59 11.87
C ASP A 43 -14.02 2.12 11.46
N VAL A 44 -13.25 1.37 12.24
CA VAL A 44 -12.79 0.03 11.83
C VAL A 44 -13.97 -0.91 11.52
N ASN A 45 -15.02 -0.84 12.31
CA ASN A 45 -16.24 -1.65 12.14
C ASN A 45 -17.19 -1.16 11.02
N GLU A 46 -16.88 -0.04 10.35
CA GLU A 46 -17.56 0.39 9.11
C GLU A 46 -16.98 -0.28 7.85
N TRP A 47 -15.79 -0.88 7.98
CA TRP A 47 -15.02 -1.46 6.87
C TRP A 47 -14.76 -2.95 7.03
N PHE A 48 -14.53 -3.41 8.26
CA PHE A 48 -14.05 -4.75 8.57
C PHE A 48 -14.85 -5.39 9.70
N ASN A 49 -15.00 -6.70 9.64
CA ASN A 49 -15.67 -7.47 10.69
C ASN A 49 -14.74 -7.68 11.90
N ILE A 50 -14.36 -6.59 12.54
CA ILE A 50 -13.51 -6.56 13.74
C ILE A 50 -13.80 -5.30 14.55
N ASN A 51 -13.75 -5.41 15.86
CA ASN A 51 -13.91 -4.27 16.77
C ASN A 51 -12.74 -4.12 17.77
N GLU A 52 -11.67 -4.88 17.60
CA GLU A 52 -10.48 -4.84 18.44
C GLU A 52 -9.42 -3.87 17.90
N ASP A 53 -8.48 -3.52 18.79
CA ASP A 53 -7.30 -2.76 18.42
C ASP A 53 -6.28 -3.65 17.68
N SER A 54 -5.79 -3.18 16.55
CA SER A 54 -4.70 -3.80 15.81
C SER A 54 -3.64 -2.76 15.38
N PRO A 55 -2.98 -2.09 16.33
CA PRO A 55 -2.07 -0.99 16.00
C PRO A 55 -0.80 -1.44 15.27
N TYR A 56 -0.45 -2.72 15.38
CA TYR A 56 0.77 -3.31 14.83
C TYR A 56 0.53 -4.16 13.57
N MET A 57 -0.67 -4.07 12.97
CA MET A 57 -1.00 -4.80 11.73
C MET A 57 -0.84 -6.34 11.89
N LEU A 58 -1.31 -6.89 13.01
CA LEU A 58 -1.19 -8.32 13.33
C LEU A 58 -2.49 -9.08 13.10
N LEU A 59 -3.65 -8.44 13.21
CA LEU A 59 -4.95 -9.09 13.08
C LEU A 59 -5.44 -9.07 11.64
N VAL A 60 -6.09 -10.17 11.26
CA VAL A 60 -6.76 -10.34 9.97
C VAL A 60 -8.26 -10.41 10.24
N ALA A 61 -9.05 -9.71 9.44
CA ALA A 61 -10.50 -9.80 9.45
C ALA A 61 -11.07 -9.59 8.06
N ASP A 62 -12.32 -10.01 7.87
CA ASP A 62 -13.04 -9.87 6.62
C ASP A 62 -13.49 -8.43 6.38
N VAL A 63 -13.48 -8.02 5.13
CA VAL A 63 -14.18 -6.81 4.67
C VAL A 63 -15.69 -7.02 4.84
N LEU A 64 -16.41 -6.01 5.32
CA LEU A 64 -17.86 -6.09 5.49
C LEU A 64 -18.59 -6.42 4.20
N GLU A 65 -19.69 -7.17 4.27
CA GLU A 65 -20.49 -7.60 3.12
C GLU A 65 -20.95 -6.42 2.25
N GLU A 66 -21.36 -5.32 2.86
CA GLU A 66 -21.80 -4.10 2.17
C GLU A 66 -20.68 -3.38 1.40
N LYS A 67 -19.42 -3.64 1.72
CA LYS A 67 -18.25 -3.13 1.01
C LYS A 67 -17.75 -4.08 -0.07
N LYS A 68 -18.20 -5.34 -0.06
CA LYS A 68 -17.85 -6.35 -1.07
C LYS A 68 -18.59 -6.11 -2.39
N ILE A 69 -17.94 -6.43 -3.48
CA ILE A 69 -18.51 -6.43 -4.82
C ILE A 69 -18.66 -7.89 -5.24
N LYS A 70 -19.91 -8.32 -5.46
CA LYS A 70 -20.20 -9.68 -5.90
C LYS A 70 -19.70 -9.90 -7.33
N MET A 71 -18.94 -10.98 -7.53
CA MET A 71 -18.52 -11.41 -8.86
C MET A 71 -19.73 -11.83 -9.69
N ASN A 72 -19.76 -11.39 -10.95
CA ASN A 72 -20.76 -11.86 -11.92
C ASN A 72 -20.44 -13.31 -12.38
N GLU A 73 -21.34 -13.95 -13.12
CA GLU A 73 -21.19 -15.36 -13.54
C GLU A 73 -19.98 -15.61 -14.45
N LYS A 74 -19.54 -14.61 -15.22
CA LYS A 74 -18.31 -14.70 -16.03
C LYS A 74 -17.08 -14.64 -15.18
N GLU A 75 -17.05 -13.73 -14.20
CA GLU A 75 -15.92 -13.55 -13.27
C GLU A 75 -15.73 -14.76 -12.34
N LYS A 76 -16.81 -15.42 -11.94
CA LYS A 76 -16.75 -16.66 -11.13
C LYS A 76 -16.03 -17.80 -11.86
N LYS A 77 -16.14 -17.85 -13.19
CA LYS A 77 -15.52 -18.88 -14.05
C LYS A 77 -14.04 -18.62 -14.32
N LEU A 78 -13.52 -17.43 -14.00
CA LEU A 78 -12.10 -17.12 -14.17
C LEU A 78 -11.25 -17.94 -13.20
N PHE A 79 -10.04 -18.29 -13.65
CA PHE A 79 -9.09 -19.09 -12.88
C PHE A 79 -7.72 -18.41 -12.77
N GLY A 80 -6.96 -18.72 -11.73
CA GLY A 80 -5.57 -18.26 -11.57
C GLY A 80 -5.44 -16.73 -11.53
N ILE A 81 -4.49 -16.20 -12.30
CA ILE A 81 -4.10 -14.78 -12.29
C ILE A 81 -5.24 -13.86 -12.76
N GLU A 82 -6.08 -14.30 -13.67
CA GLU A 82 -7.21 -13.51 -14.14
C GLU A 82 -8.18 -13.18 -13.01
N LYS A 83 -8.47 -14.15 -12.14
CA LYS A 83 -9.31 -13.96 -10.95
C LYS A 83 -8.69 -12.99 -9.95
N LEU A 84 -7.37 -12.85 -9.90
CA LEU A 84 -6.68 -11.92 -9.01
C LEU A 84 -6.91 -10.45 -9.37
N ASN A 85 -7.20 -10.15 -10.63
CA ASN A 85 -7.40 -8.79 -11.14
C ASN A 85 -8.84 -8.25 -10.97
N ILE A 86 -9.78 -9.07 -10.47
CA ILE A 86 -11.18 -8.67 -10.27
C ILE A 86 -11.27 -7.71 -9.11
N LYS A 87 -12.07 -6.65 -9.30
CA LYS A 87 -12.42 -5.71 -8.23
C LYS A 87 -13.40 -6.36 -7.25
N ARG A 88 -12.95 -6.68 -6.03
CA ARG A 88 -13.70 -7.44 -5.02
C ARG A 88 -14.45 -6.60 -4.01
N SER A 89 -14.05 -5.34 -3.86
CA SER A 89 -14.62 -4.46 -2.84
C SER A 89 -14.50 -3.00 -3.23
N SER A 90 -15.05 -2.11 -2.43
CA SER A 90 -14.87 -0.66 -2.55
C SER A 90 -13.43 -0.21 -2.27
N ILE A 91 -12.61 -1.08 -1.64
CA ILE A 91 -11.17 -0.86 -1.32
C ILE A 91 -10.31 -1.98 -1.91
N PRO A 92 -10.32 -2.18 -3.25
CA PRO A 92 -9.75 -3.36 -3.90
C PRO A 92 -8.24 -3.50 -3.70
N ALA A 93 -7.51 -2.41 -3.52
CA ALA A 93 -6.05 -2.46 -3.38
C ALA A 93 -5.56 -3.09 -2.07
N VAL A 94 -6.45 -3.26 -1.08
CA VAL A 94 -6.13 -3.81 0.24
C VAL A 94 -7.04 -4.99 0.62
N THR A 95 -7.87 -5.48 -0.31
CA THR A 95 -8.73 -6.64 -0.12
C THR A 95 -8.10 -7.88 -0.76
N HIS A 96 -7.88 -8.92 0.02
CA HIS A 96 -7.32 -10.19 -0.46
C HIS A 96 -8.36 -11.00 -1.28
N VAL A 97 -7.92 -12.10 -1.88
CA VAL A 97 -8.76 -12.94 -2.74
C VAL A 97 -9.91 -13.62 -1.99
N ASP A 98 -9.76 -13.84 -0.70
CA ASP A 98 -10.72 -14.40 0.23
C ASP A 98 -11.57 -13.33 0.95
N TYR A 99 -11.50 -12.08 0.49
CA TYR A 99 -12.14 -10.90 1.09
C TYR A 99 -11.60 -10.50 2.46
N SER A 100 -10.51 -11.08 2.92
CA SER A 100 -9.83 -10.67 4.16
C SER A 100 -8.89 -9.48 3.94
N ALA A 101 -8.46 -8.87 5.05
CA ALA A 101 -7.40 -7.87 5.09
C ALA A 101 -6.63 -7.94 6.41
N ARG A 102 -5.33 -7.65 6.39
CA ARG A 102 -4.49 -7.53 7.57
C ARG A 102 -4.45 -6.08 8.04
N ILE A 103 -5.17 -5.78 9.09
CA ILE A 103 -5.63 -4.44 9.47
C ILE A 103 -4.67 -3.76 10.43
N GLN A 104 -4.40 -2.46 10.18
CA GLN A 104 -3.83 -1.56 11.18
C GLN A 104 -4.90 -0.56 11.61
N THR A 105 -5.27 -0.56 12.92
CA THR A 105 -6.06 0.52 13.51
C THR A 105 -5.17 1.68 13.94
N VAL A 106 -5.60 2.91 13.67
CA VAL A 106 -4.85 4.13 13.99
C VAL A 106 -5.66 5.00 14.95
N LYS A 107 -5.08 5.23 16.13
CA LYS A 107 -5.65 6.10 17.17
C LYS A 107 -4.96 7.47 17.17
N LYS A 108 -5.72 8.52 17.50
CA LYS A 108 -5.20 9.88 17.57
C LYS A 108 -4.13 10.03 18.66
N GLU A 109 -4.30 9.33 19.79
CA GLU A 109 -3.43 9.40 20.97
C GLU A 109 -2.05 8.82 20.69
N THR A 110 -1.97 7.76 19.88
CA THR A 110 -0.71 7.02 19.61
C THR A 110 0.02 7.51 18.35
N ASN A 111 -0.71 8.01 17.36
CA ASN A 111 -0.12 8.52 16.11
C ASN A 111 -0.94 9.68 15.53
N PRO A 112 -0.90 10.87 16.14
CA PRO A 112 -1.76 11.99 15.77
C PRO A 112 -1.54 12.49 14.34
N LYS A 113 -0.30 12.46 13.83
CA LYS A 113 -0.01 12.90 12.44
C LYS A 113 -0.63 11.94 11.42
N TYR A 114 -0.49 10.65 11.62
CA TYR A 114 -1.04 9.65 10.70
C TYR A 114 -2.56 9.58 10.79
N TYR A 115 -3.10 9.67 12.00
CA TYR A 115 -4.53 9.79 12.25
C TYR A 115 -5.12 10.98 11.47
N ASN A 116 -4.55 12.17 11.62
CA ASN A 116 -5.01 13.38 10.94
C ASN A 116 -4.92 13.26 9.42
N LEU A 117 -3.91 12.57 8.89
CA LEU A 117 -3.81 12.31 7.45
C LEU A 117 -4.98 11.45 6.95
N ILE A 118 -5.28 10.33 7.65
CA ILE A 118 -6.42 9.46 7.29
C ILE A 118 -7.74 10.21 7.44
N LYS A 119 -7.88 11.02 8.51
CA LYS A 119 -9.07 11.86 8.73
C LYS A 119 -9.28 12.86 7.59
N LYS A 120 -8.22 13.53 7.15
CA LYS A 120 -8.30 14.44 5.99
C LYS A 120 -8.61 13.72 4.69
N PHE A 121 -8.11 12.51 4.52
CA PHE A 121 -8.48 11.67 3.40
C PHE A 121 -9.96 11.27 3.45
N LYS A 122 -10.49 10.88 4.63
CA LYS A 122 -11.92 10.61 4.85
C LYS A 122 -12.79 11.82 4.49
N GLU A 123 -12.43 13.01 4.96
CA GLU A 123 -13.17 14.25 4.68
C GLU A 123 -13.30 14.53 3.16
N LYS A 124 -12.29 14.18 2.38
CA LYS A 124 -12.25 14.40 0.92
C LYS A 124 -12.87 13.28 0.09
N THR A 125 -12.93 12.07 0.63
CA THR A 125 -13.19 10.87 -0.17
C THR A 125 -14.28 9.97 0.40
N ASN A 126 -14.77 10.28 1.58
CA ASN A 126 -15.66 9.44 2.38
C ASN A 126 -15.09 8.03 2.66
N CYS A 127 -13.75 7.90 2.66
CA CYS A 127 -13.04 6.64 2.93
C CYS A 127 -12.02 6.86 4.04
N SER A 128 -12.21 6.21 5.19
CA SER A 128 -11.30 6.28 6.35
C SER A 128 -10.19 5.23 6.33
N VAL A 129 -9.88 4.71 5.14
CA VAL A 129 -8.87 3.67 4.92
C VAL A 129 -7.77 4.17 3.99
N LEU A 130 -6.51 3.87 4.29
CA LEU A 130 -5.38 4.02 3.38
C LEU A 130 -4.68 2.68 3.16
N LEU A 131 -4.18 2.44 1.97
CA LEU A 131 -3.19 1.39 1.74
C LEU A 131 -1.89 1.79 2.44
N ASN A 132 -1.31 0.87 3.22
CA ASN A 132 -0.05 1.07 3.92
C ASN A 132 0.91 -0.09 3.68
N THR A 133 2.14 0.23 3.28
CA THR A 133 3.23 -0.74 3.17
C THR A 133 4.56 -0.11 3.60
N SER A 134 5.56 -0.94 3.88
CA SER A 134 6.90 -0.46 4.25
C SER A 134 7.52 0.43 3.17
N PHE A 135 8.25 1.46 3.58
CA PHE A 135 8.97 2.34 2.66
C PHE A 135 10.33 1.74 2.31
N ASN A 136 10.33 0.87 1.32
CA ASN A 136 11.50 0.22 0.73
C ASN A 136 11.16 -0.39 -0.62
N VAL A 137 12.17 -0.80 -1.37
CA VAL A 137 12.03 -1.68 -2.53
C VAL A 137 12.40 -3.12 -2.17
N ARG A 138 12.20 -4.06 -3.09
CA ARG A 138 12.57 -5.47 -2.90
C ARG A 138 14.07 -5.60 -2.67
N GLY A 139 14.45 -6.35 -1.64
CA GLY A 139 15.85 -6.63 -1.31
C GLY A 139 16.56 -5.53 -0.50
N GLU A 140 15.87 -4.43 -0.20
CA GLU A 140 16.39 -3.35 0.63
C GLU A 140 15.71 -3.26 2.00
N PRO A 141 16.41 -2.80 3.04
CA PRO A 141 15.78 -2.50 4.33
C PRO A 141 14.81 -1.31 4.20
N ILE A 142 13.96 -1.13 5.22
CA ILE A 142 13.12 0.06 5.32
C ILE A 142 14.03 1.29 5.46
N VAL A 143 13.72 2.35 4.70
CA VAL A 143 14.46 3.62 4.76
C VAL A 143 14.69 4.08 6.20
N ASN A 144 15.89 4.54 6.51
CA ASN A 144 16.28 4.94 7.84
C ASN A 144 16.67 6.43 7.93
N THR A 145 17.19 6.99 6.87
CA THR A 145 17.59 8.40 6.77
C THR A 145 16.76 9.15 5.74
N PRO A 146 16.73 10.48 5.76
CA PRO A 146 16.14 11.30 4.70
C PRO A 146 16.72 10.98 3.31
N GLU A 147 18.03 10.69 3.24
CA GLU A 147 18.73 10.33 2.00
C GLU A 147 18.22 8.99 1.46
N ASP A 148 18.02 7.98 2.33
CA ASP A 148 17.44 6.70 1.92
C ASP A 148 16.03 6.90 1.33
N ALA A 149 15.21 7.73 2.00
CA ALA A 149 13.86 8.02 1.56
C ALA A 149 13.86 8.77 0.21
N PHE A 150 14.73 9.77 0.05
CA PHE A 150 14.87 10.50 -1.20
C PHE A 150 15.40 9.61 -2.33
N ASN A 151 16.40 8.77 -2.07
CA ASN A 151 16.93 7.83 -3.05
C ASN A 151 15.85 6.82 -3.49
N CYS A 152 15.11 6.23 -2.54
CA CYS A 152 14.00 5.34 -2.87
C CYS A 152 12.91 6.05 -3.68
N PHE A 153 12.54 7.28 -3.30
CA PHE A 153 11.60 8.11 -4.03
C PHE A 153 12.09 8.37 -5.46
N MET A 154 13.31 8.86 -5.66
CA MET A 154 13.84 9.21 -6.98
C MET A 154 13.96 8.01 -7.92
N ASN A 155 14.29 6.83 -7.41
CA ASN A 155 14.54 5.63 -8.21
C ASN A 155 13.30 4.74 -8.44
N THR A 156 12.14 5.11 -7.91
CA THR A 156 10.84 4.42 -8.09
C THR A 156 9.83 5.33 -8.75
N GLU A 157 8.64 4.82 -9.06
CA GLU A 157 7.53 5.62 -9.58
C GLU A 157 6.60 6.14 -8.46
N LEU A 158 7.15 6.48 -7.30
CA LEU A 158 6.40 7.23 -6.27
C LEU A 158 6.12 8.65 -6.75
N ASP A 159 4.91 9.14 -6.56
CA ASP A 159 4.50 10.48 -7.03
C ASP A 159 4.98 11.59 -6.11
N LYS A 160 4.89 11.37 -4.81
CA LYS A 160 5.13 12.35 -3.76
C LYS A 160 5.99 11.76 -2.65
N LEU A 161 6.78 12.63 -2.00
CA LEU A 161 7.54 12.31 -0.80
C LEU A 161 7.30 13.36 0.27
N VAL A 162 7.04 12.92 1.50
CA VAL A 162 6.93 13.79 2.67
C VAL A 162 7.98 13.37 3.69
N ILE A 163 8.83 14.30 4.10
CA ILE A 163 9.84 14.11 5.15
C ILE A 163 9.79 15.30 6.09
N GLY A 164 9.38 15.08 7.35
CA GLY A 164 9.20 16.17 8.30
C GLY A 164 8.19 17.20 7.78
N ASN A 165 8.64 18.43 7.52
CA ASN A 165 7.83 19.52 6.97
C ASN A 165 8.07 19.74 5.47
N CYS A 166 8.89 18.89 4.83
CA CYS A 166 9.18 18.99 3.40
C CYS A 166 8.20 18.13 2.60
N PHE A 167 7.63 18.71 1.55
CA PHE A 167 6.79 18.03 0.56
C PHE A 167 7.46 18.14 -0.81
N LEU A 168 7.72 17.00 -1.44
CA LEU A 168 8.34 16.93 -2.77
C LEU A 168 7.38 16.25 -3.76
N ASP A 169 7.20 16.90 -4.90
CA ASP A 169 6.57 16.31 -6.08
C ASP A 169 7.66 15.71 -6.98
N LYS A 170 7.46 14.49 -7.47
CA LYS A 170 8.41 13.85 -8.40
C LYS A 170 8.64 14.69 -9.67
N LYS A 171 7.61 15.37 -10.13
CA LYS A 171 7.65 16.16 -11.37
C LYS A 171 8.59 17.36 -11.28
N ASP A 172 8.76 17.89 -10.05
CA ASP A 172 9.57 19.09 -9.78
C ASP A 172 11.04 18.73 -9.48
N GLN A 173 11.37 17.42 -9.45
CA GLN A 173 12.72 16.99 -9.10
C GLN A 173 13.61 16.89 -10.34
N ASP A 174 14.88 17.29 -10.18
CA ASP A 174 15.90 17.10 -11.19
C ASP A 174 16.18 15.59 -11.42
N LYS A 175 15.98 15.16 -12.64
CA LYS A 175 16.17 13.75 -13.04
C LYS A 175 17.63 13.29 -12.94
N SER A 176 18.60 14.20 -12.97
CA SER A 176 20.03 13.90 -12.80
C SER A 176 20.35 13.36 -11.40
N LEU A 177 19.50 13.67 -10.39
CA LEU A 177 19.63 13.18 -9.02
C LEU A 177 19.25 11.69 -8.85
N LYS A 178 18.79 11.02 -9.90
CA LYS A 178 18.63 9.57 -9.88
C LYS A 178 19.99 8.88 -9.75
N LYS A 179 20.32 8.44 -8.55
CA LYS A 179 21.49 7.56 -8.37
C LYS A 179 21.16 6.21 -9.01
N THR A 180 22.03 5.73 -9.89
CA THR A 180 21.87 4.43 -10.52
C THR A 180 21.95 3.33 -9.45
N ILE A 181 20.84 2.74 -9.07
CA ILE A 181 20.80 1.51 -8.28
C ILE A 181 21.24 0.37 -9.22
N LYS A 182 22.53 0.29 -9.54
CA LYS A 182 23.05 -0.74 -10.44
C LYS A 182 23.14 -2.13 -9.81
N VAL A 183 23.21 -2.23 -8.48
CA VAL A 183 23.54 -3.50 -7.80
C VAL A 183 22.32 -4.40 -7.61
N SER A 184 21.17 -3.87 -7.26
CA SER A 184 19.97 -4.70 -7.00
C SER A 184 19.22 -5.09 -8.28
N MET A 185 19.26 -4.28 -9.33
CA MET A 185 18.61 -4.60 -10.60
C MET A 185 19.31 -5.74 -11.38
N ASN A 186 20.61 -5.89 -11.25
CA ASN A 186 21.32 -7.02 -11.84
C ASN A 186 20.91 -8.35 -11.18
N LEU A 187 20.63 -8.36 -9.88
CA LEU A 187 20.12 -9.54 -9.19
C LEU A 187 18.71 -9.94 -9.69
N ILE A 188 17.87 -8.95 -10.03
CA ILE A 188 16.51 -9.18 -10.54
C ILE A 188 16.55 -9.68 -12.00
N LYS A 189 17.47 -9.22 -12.82
CA LYS A 189 17.69 -9.73 -14.18
C LYS A 189 18.14 -11.19 -14.15
N ASN A 190 19.12 -11.53 -13.32
CA ASN A 190 19.62 -12.91 -13.19
C ASN A 190 18.55 -13.90 -12.70
N ILE A 191 17.57 -13.45 -11.88
CA ILE A 191 16.44 -14.30 -11.44
C ILE A 191 15.42 -14.52 -12.57
N ARG A 192 15.29 -13.61 -13.53
CA ARG A 192 14.41 -13.79 -14.70
C ARG A 192 15.02 -14.74 -15.72
N GLU A 193 16.32 -14.76 -15.87
CA GLU A 193 17.05 -15.67 -16.78
C GLU A 193 17.13 -17.12 -16.28
N ILE A 194 16.98 -17.36 -14.97
CA ILE A 194 16.94 -18.71 -14.37
C ILE A 194 15.54 -19.35 -14.48
N LYS A 195 14.50 -18.60 -14.90
CA LYS A 195 13.10 -19.08 -15.01
C LYS A 195 12.56 -19.07 -16.45
N ALA A 196 13.40 -18.91 -17.42
CA ALA A 196 13.14 -19.18 -18.85
C ALA A 196 13.81 -20.53 -19.24
#